data_0f90b660d8a59c1e56f81f6915b18271
#
_entry.id   0f90b660d8a59c1e56f81f6915b18271
#
_cell.length_a   1.000
_cell.length_b   1.000
_cell.length_c   1.000
_cell.angle_alpha   90.00
_cell.angle_beta   90.00
_cell.angle_gamma   90.00
#
_symmetry.space_group_name_H-M   'P 1'
#
loop_
_entity.id
_entity.type
_entity.pdbx_description
1 polymer ?
#
loop_
_entity_poly.entity_id
_entity_poly.type
_entity_poly.pdbx_seq_one_letter_code
_entity_poly.pdbx_strand_id
1 'polypeptide(L)' 'YVLDKKEYVAAYPEIGVAYRDLIGRHFPTMSAVQVAGLVEDRAKVEIEVTAVIPE' A
#
# COMPACT_ATOMS: atom_id res chain seq x y z
N TYR A 1 4.19 -4.30 -1.60
CA TYR A 1 4.31 -5.77 -1.54
C TYR A 1 3.35 -6.30 -0.50
N VAL A 2 2.55 -7.31 -0.84
CA VAL A 2 1.59 -7.89 0.07
C VAL A 2 1.79 -9.40 0.17
N LEU A 3 1.49 -9.99 1.33
CA LEU A 3 1.59 -11.43 1.51
C LEU A 3 0.36 -12.16 0.97
N ASP A 4 -0.81 -11.57 1.07
CA ASP A 4 -2.07 -12.19 0.66
C ASP A 4 -2.89 -11.21 -0.17
N LYS A 5 -2.89 -11.39 -1.48
CA LYS A 5 -3.59 -10.48 -2.38
C LYS A 5 -5.09 -10.48 -2.19
N LYS A 6 -5.67 -11.60 -1.76
CA LYS A 6 -7.12 -11.68 -1.53
C LYS A 6 -7.53 -10.87 -0.31
N GLU A 7 -6.75 -10.96 0.77
CA GLU A 7 -6.95 -10.15 1.96
C GLU A 7 -6.79 -8.66 1.64
N TYR A 8 -5.78 -8.33 0.85
CA TYR A 8 -5.51 -6.95 0.44
C TYR A 8 -6.67 -6.38 -0.39
N VAL A 9 -7.14 -7.12 -1.39
CA VAL A 9 -8.27 -6.69 -2.23
C VAL A 9 -9.55 -6.56 -1.41
N ALA A 10 -9.79 -7.45 -0.46
CA ALA A 10 -10.95 -7.38 0.42
C ALA A 10 -10.93 -6.13 1.30
N ALA A 11 -9.75 -5.58 1.59
CA ALA A 11 -9.59 -4.37 2.39
C ALA A 11 -9.62 -3.07 1.57
N TYR A 12 -9.77 -3.12 0.25
CA TYR A 12 -9.75 -1.93 -0.61
C TYR A 12 -10.68 -0.81 -0.14
N PRO A 13 -11.94 -1.06 0.26
CA PRO A 13 -12.80 0.04 0.68
C PRO A 13 -12.24 0.80 1.88
N GLU A 14 -11.69 0.09 2.86
CA GLU A 14 -11.10 0.68 4.06
C GLU A 14 -9.78 1.39 3.75
N ILE A 15 -8.94 0.78 2.92
CA ILE A 15 -7.67 1.36 2.48
C ILE A 15 -7.95 2.65 1.69
N GLY A 16 -8.98 2.64 0.83
CA GLY A 16 -9.34 3.81 0.05
C GLY A 16 -9.78 4.98 0.91
N VAL A 17 -10.52 4.73 1.99
CA VAL A 17 -10.92 5.77 2.94
C VAL A 17 -9.68 6.34 3.64
N ALA A 18 -8.80 5.48 4.16
CA ALA A 18 -7.58 5.92 4.82
C ALA A 18 -6.67 6.72 3.88
N TYR A 19 -6.51 6.26 2.65
CA TYR A 19 -5.71 6.95 1.65
C TYR A 19 -6.25 8.35 1.38
N ARG A 20 -7.56 8.46 1.16
CA ARG A 20 -8.22 9.72 0.87
C ARG A 20 -8.08 10.71 2.03
N ASP A 21 -8.21 10.22 3.27
CA ASP A 21 -8.12 11.07 4.46
C ASP A 21 -6.71 11.59 4.70
N LEU A 22 -5.69 10.78 4.43
CA LEU A 22 -4.31 11.11 4.76
C LEU A 22 -3.53 11.72 3.61
N ILE A 23 -3.77 11.28 2.38
CA ILE A 23 -3.00 11.68 1.20
C ILE A 23 -3.83 12.56 0.26
N GLY A 24 -5.14 12.38 0.27
CA GLY A 24 -6.06 13.16 -0.56
C GLY A 24 -6.35 12.47 -1.88
N ARG A 25 -6.55 13.29 -2.92
CA ARG A 25 -7.00 12.80 -4.24
C ARG A 25 -5.87 12.61 -5.25
N HIS A 26 -4.64 12.68 -4.81
CA HIS A 26 -3.50 12.37 -5.67
C HIS A 26 -3.31 10.88 -5.78
N PHE A 27 -3.34 10.38 -7.00
CA PHE A 27 -3.17 8.95 -7.26
C PHE A 27 -1.86 8.76 -8.02
N PRO A 28 -0.76 8.46 -7.32
CA PRO A 28 0.52 8.21 -7.97
C PRO A 28 0.50 6.92 -8.77
N THR A 29 1.45 6.77 -9.67
CA THR A 29 1.69 5.49 -10.30
C THR A 29 2.02 4.48 -9.21
N MET A 30 1.29 3.36 -9.20
CA MET A 30 1.44 2.36 -8.15
C MET A 30 1.38 0.96 -8.73
N SER A 31 2.18 0.07 -8.17
CA SER A 31 2.05 -1.37 -8.40
C SER A 31 1.90 -2.07 -7.06
N ALA A 32 1.04 -3.06 -7.00
CA ALA A 32 0.89 -3.92 -5.83
C ALA A 32 1.08 -5.36 -6.28
N VAL A 33 2.00 -6.07 -5.61
CA VAL A 33 2.34 -7.45 -5.98
C VAL A 33 2.34 -8.33 -4.74
N GLN A 34 1.90 -9.57 -4.92
CA GLN A 34 2.00 -10.58 -3.86
C GLN A 34 3.40 -11.17 -3.85
N VAL A 35 3.98 -11.30 -2.66
CA VAL A 35 5.31 -11.87 -2.46
C VAL A 35 5.22 -13.06 -1.51
N ALA A 36 6.25 -13.92 -1.54
CA ALA A 36 6.29 -15.13 -0.74
C ALA A 36 6.53 -14.86 0.75
N GLY A 37 7.20 -13.76 1.09
CA GLY A 37 7.48 -13.39 2.47
C GLY A 37 8.02 -11.98 2.57
N LEU A 38 7.93 -11.40 3.74
CA LEU A 38 8.52 -10.13 4.09
C LEU A 38 9.55 -10.35 5.19
N VAL A 39 10.51 -9.43 5.32
CA VAL A 39 11.59 -9.59 6.29
C VAL A 39 11.05 -9.64 7.72
N GLU A 40 10.07 -8.79 8.02
CA GLU A 40 9.43 -8.79 9.33
C GLU A 40 8.36 -9.88 9.40
N ASP A 41 8.50 -10.82 10.34
CA ASP A 41 7.63 -12.01 10.41
C ASP A 41 6.15 -11.71 10.55
N ARG A 42 5.80 -10.61 11.24
CA ARG A 42 4.40 -10.24 11.47
C ARG A 42 3.85 -9.23 10.49
N ALA A 43 4.67 -8.78 9.55
CA ALA A 43 4.23 -7.83 8.54
C ALA A 43 3.35 -8.52 7.49
N LYS A 44 2.29 -7.84 7.09
CA LYS A 44 1.41 -8.27 6.00
C LYS A 44 1.63 -7.47 4.74
N VAL A 45 2.25 -6.30 4.85
CA VAL A 45 2.46 -5.38 3.75
C VAL A 45 3.78 -4.64 3.95
N GLU A 46 4.44 -4.33 2.83
CA GLU A 46 5.58 -3.43 2.79
C GLU A 46 5.31 -2.36 1.75
N ILE A 47 5.47 -1.11 2.14
CA ILE A 47 5.18 0.04 1.27
C ILE A 47 6.47 0.81 1.06
N GLU A 48 6.81 1.02 -0.21
CA GLU A 48 7.94 1.83 -0.62
C GLU A 48 7.42 3.01 -1.44
N VAL A 49 7.84 4.22 -1.10
CA VAL A 49 7.38 5.44 -1.73
C VAL A 49 8.57 6.32 -2.09
N THR A 50 8.51 6.92 -3.27
CA THR A 50 9.44 7.97 -3.67
C THR A 50 8.64 9.26 -3.82
N ALA A 51 9.11 10.32 -3.21
CA ALA A 51 8.46 11.62 -3.26
C ALA A 51 9.49 12.72 -3.51
N VAL A 52 9.05 13.77 -4.20
CA VAL A 52 9.86 14.95 -4.44
C VAL A 52 9.33 16.09 -3.59
N ILE A 53 10.21 16.69 -2.80
CA ILE A 53 9.85 17.83 -1.96
C ILE A 53 10.15 19.09 -2.75
N PRO A 54 9.17 19.95 -3.01
CA PRO A 54 9.42 21.23 -3.70
C PRO A 54 10.26 22.17 -2.81
N GLU A 55 11.16 22.89 -3.44
CA GLU A 55 12.01 23.89 -2.77
C GLU A 55 11.26 25.20 -2.52
#